data_ce4b1bc871ff42e8d8104200eb6a3324
#
_entry.id   ce4b1bc871ff42e8d8104200eb6a3324
#
_cell.length_a   1.000
_cell.length_b   1.000
_cell.length_c   1.000
_cell.angle_alpha   90.00
_cell.angle_beta   90.00
_cell.angle_gamma   90.00
#
_symmetry.space_group_name_H-M   'P 1'
#
loop_
_entity.id
_entity.type
_entity.pdbx_description
1 polymer ?
#
loop_
_entity_poly.entity_id
_entity_poly.type
_entity_poly.pdbx_seq_one_letter_code
_entity_poly.pdbx_strand_id
1 'polypeptide(L)'
;MLGNCTKDCKELIKEFTKGALVWYRFKKDCRILYIYSKSKDEAIESYLMSKGCVTACSGKSVVEAYLGSEKDIRYDYIVGMDIIEECQLPKKLLTNCRLLLKPDGKMLLGVENRYAIKYFCGDRDPYTNHSFDGIENYRRVTSADYKDIDGRCYSKAEIKDMLMEAGFESDKFYSVMPSL
;
A
#
# COMPACT_ATOMS: atom_id res chain seq x y z
N MET A 1 9.34 -6.55 15.30
CA MET A 1 10.68 -6.95 15.81
C MET A 1 11.21 -8.13 15.01
N LEU A 2 12.07 -7.91 14.01
CA LEU A 2 12.76 -8.97 13.25
C LEU A 2 14.19 -9.20 13.82
N GLY A 3 14.34 -9.16 15.11
CA GLY A 3 15.64 -9.09 15.79
C GLY A 3 16.58 -10.30 15.63
N ASN A 4 16.13 -11.45 15.19
CA ASN A 4 16.93 -12.67 15.07
C ASN A 4 16.69 -13.43 13.75
N CYS A 5 16.31 -12.73 12.68
CA CYS A 5 16.13 -13.39 11.39
C CYS A 5 17.51 -13.69 10.78
N THR A 6 17.76 -14.94 10.39
CA THR A 6 18.97 -15.32 9.66
C THR A 6 19.02 -14.61 8.31
N LYS A 7 20.21 -14.55 7.69
CA LYS A 7 20.38 -13.96 6.34
C LYS A 7 19.42 -14.59 5.33
N ASP A 8 19.26 -15.91 5.39
CA ASP A 8 18.38 -16.68 4.52
C ASP A 8 16.90 -16.31 4.71
N CYS A 9 16.45 -16.07 5.96
CA CYS A 9 15.09 -15.61 6.22
C CYS A 9 14.85 -14.20 5.66
N LYS A 10 15.85 -13.31 5.73
CA LYS A 10 15.72 -11.96 5.15
C LYS A 10 15.63 -12.00 3.63
N GLU A 11 16.36 -12.89 2.98
CA GLU A 11 16.28 -13.10 1.53
C GLU A 11 14.92 -13.69 1.14
N LEU A 12 14.43 -14.69 1.89
CA LEU A 12 13.08 -15.24 1.69
C LEU A 12 12.00 -14.16 1.81
N ILE A 13 12.04 -13.33 2.84
CA ILE A 13 11.08 -12.22 3.01
C ILE A 13 11.10 -11.28 1.80
N LYS A 14 12.30 -10.92 1.29
CA LYS A 14 12.42 -10.11 0.07
C LYS A 14 11.81 -10.79 -1.16
N GLU A 15 11.96 -12.09 -1.30
CA GLU A 15 11.34 -12.85 -2.39
C GLU A 15 9.81 -12.90 -2.24
N PHE A 16 9.28 -13.03 -1.02
CA PHE A 16 7.84 -12.97 -0.76
C PHE A 16 7.23 -11.62 -1.07
N THR A 17 7.90 -10.53 -0.76
CA THR A 17 7.42 -9.17 -1.09
C THR A 17 7.31 -8.98 -2.60
N LYS A 18 8.29 -9.49 -3.37
CA LYS A 18 8.18 -9.59 -4.85
C LYS A 18 7.04 -10.50 -5.28
N GLY A 19 6.80 -11.61 -4.55
CA GLY A 19 5.78 -12.60 -4.84
C GLY A 19 4.39 -12.00 -4.98
N ALA A 20 4.09 -10.97 -4.20
CA ALA A 20 2.83 -10.23 -4.29
C ALA A 20 2.60 -9.56 -5.66
N LEU A 21 3.64 -9.34 -6.46
CA LEU A 21 3.56 -8.70 -7.77
C LEU A 21 3.87 -9.63 -8.95
N VAL A 22 4.50 -10.78 -8.70
CA VAL A 22 5.00 -11.70 -9.75
C VAL A 22 3.86 -12.28 -10.61
N TRP A 23 2.67 -12.49 -10.02
CA TRP A 23 1.49 -12.97 -10.75
C TRP A 23 0.93 -11.93 -11.73
N TYR A 24 1.26 -10.63 -11.56
CA TYR A 24 0.72 -9.58 -12.40
C TYR A 24 1.54 -9.40 -13.68
N ARG A 25 0.85 -9.36 -14.83
CA ARG A 25 1.48 -9.18 -16.13
C ARG A 25 1.48 -7.70 -16.52
N PHE A 26 2.63 -7.06 -16.32
CA PHE A 26 2.86 -5.71 -16.82
C PHE A 26 2.99 -5.68 -18.35
N LYS A 27 2.52 -4.61 -18.99
CA LYS A 27 2.83 -4.34 -20.41
C LYS A 27 4.33 -4.08 -20.57
N LYS A 28 4.88 -4.39 -21.73
CA LYS A 28 6.26 -4.02 -22.06
C LYS A 28 6.38 -2.51 -22.19
N ASP A 29 7.54 -1.97 -21.87
CA ASP A 29 7.89 -0.55 -22.02
C ASP A 29 6.90 0.41 -21.34
N CYS A 30 6.27 -0.02 -20.25
CA CYS A 30 5.32 0.77 -19.49
C CYS A 30 6.01 1.77 -18.56
N ARG A 31 5.31 2.85 -18.23
CA ARG A 31 5.71 3.79 -17.18
C ARG A 31 5.05 3.39 -15.88
N ILE A 32 5.85 3.18 -14.84
CA ILE A 32 5.41 2.75 -13.52
C ILE A 32 5.76 3.83 -12.49
N LEU A 33 4.79 4.25 -11.70
CA LEU A 33 5.03 5.03 -10.50
C LEU A 33 5.03 4.07 -9.31
N TYR A 34 6.17 3.96 -8.63
CA TYR A 34 6.29 3.22 -7.39
C TYR A 34 6.17 4.18 -6.21
N ILE A 35 5.15 3.99 -5.38
CA ILE A 35 4.90 4.80 -4.20
C ILE A 35 5.24 3.96 -2.96
N TYR A 36 6.07 4.50 -2.10
CA TYR A 36 6.43 3.88 -0.82
C TYR A 36 5.98 4.75 0.36
N SER A 37 5.76 4.13 1.52
CA SER A 37 5.36 4.82 2.74
C SER A 37 6.56 5.46 3.46
N LYS A 38 7.20 4.75 4.38
CA LYS A 38 8.34 5.27 5.17
C LYS A 38 9.67 5.07 4.47
N SER A 39 9.87 3.92 3.86
CA SER A 39 11.12 3.56 3.20
C SER A 39 10.86 2.82 1.90
N LYS A 40 11.75 3.04 0.95
CA LYS A 40 11.71 2.35 -0.33
C LYS A 40 12.16 0.90 -0.18
N ASP A 41 11.38 -0.05 -0.70
CA ASP A 41 11.78 -1.44 -0.82
C ASP A 41 12.57 -1.64 -2.13
N GLU A 42 13.87 -1.88 -1.99
CA GLU A 42 14.78 -2.07 -3.14
C GLU A 42 14.44 -3.31 -3.97
N ALA A 43 13.87 -4.35 -3.35
CA ALA A 43 13.50 -5.57 -4.05
C ALA A 43 12.28 -5.34 -4.96
N ILE A 44 11.28 -4.62 -4.48
CA ILE A 44 10.11 -4.20 -5.27
C ILE A 44 10.57 -3.29 -6.41
N GLU A 45 11.36 -2.26 -6.12
CA GLU A 45 11.85 -1.33 -7.12
C GLU A 45 12.62 -2.03 -8.22
N SER A 46 13.60 -2.86 -7.85
CA SER A 46 14.40 -3.65 -8.80
C SER A 46 13.53 -4.56 -9.68
N TYR A 47 12.52 -5.21 -9.08
CA TYR A 47 11.56 -6.01 -9.83
C TYR A 47 10.79 -5.16 -10.84
N LEU A 48 10.25 -4.03 -10.42
CA LEU A 48 9.49 -3.14 -11.29
C LEU A 48 10.35 -2.55 -12.43
N MET A 49 11.62 -2.20 -12.15
CA MET A 49 12.58 -1.75 -13.16
C MET A 49 12.82 -2.81 -14.26
N SER A 50 12.70 -4.10 -13.92
CA SER A 50 12.76 -5.17 -14.92
C SER A 50 11.53 -5.21 -15.84
N LYS A 51 10.45 -4.48 -15.52
CA LYS A 51 9.17 -4.46 -16.27
C LYS A 51 8.98 -3.20 -17.09
N GLY A 52 9.57 -2.07 -16.68
CA GLY A 52 9.39 -0.82 -17.38
C GLY A 52 10.20 0.34 -16.80
N CYS A 53 9.87 1.55 -17.22
CA CYS A 53 10.47 2.78 -16.70
C CYS A 53 9.81 3.13 -15.36
N VAL A 54 10.57 3.11 -14.27
CA VAL A 54 10.09 3.34 -12.92
C VAL A 54 10.46 4.74 -12.43
N THR A 55 9.49 5.43 -11.87
CA THR A 55 9.69 6.62 -11.04
C THR A 55 9.28 6.23 -9.61
N ALA A 56 10.15 6.44 -8.62
CA ALA A 56 9.85 6.17 -7.22
C ALA A 56 9.65 7.47 -6.44
N CYS A 57 8.62 7.53 -5.59
CA CYS A 57 8.38 8.67 -4.71
C CYS A 57 7.66 8.24 -3.42
N SER A 58 7.72 9.09 -2.38
CA SER A 58 6.96 8.84 -1.15
C SER A 58 5.48 9.16 -1.32
N GLY A 59 4.61 8.50 -0.54
CA GLY A 59 3.19 8.81 -0.51
C GLY A 59 2.93 10.27 -0.12
N LYS A 60 3.73 10.82 0.80
CA LYS A 60 3.68 12.24 1.17
C LYS A 60 3.91 13.16 -0.04
N SER A 61 4.93 12.86 -0.85
CA SER A 61 5.21 13.63 -2.08
C SER A 61 4.04 13.60 -3.06
N VAL A 62 3.33 12.48 -3.19
CA VAL A 62 2.14 12.38 -4.05
C VAL A 62 1.01 13.25 -3.52
N VAL A 63 0.80 13.30 -2.21
CA VAL A 63 -0.23 14.15 -1.59
C VAL A 63 0.10 15.64 -1.77
N GLU A 64 1.36 16.02 -1.71
CA GLU A 64 1.83 17.41 -1.77
C GLU A 64 2.02 17.93 -3.20
N ALA A 65 2.62 17.13 -4.08
CA ALA A 65 3.09 17.56 -5.40
C ALA A 65 1.98 17.88 -6.41
N TYR A 66 0.76 17.34 -6.19
CA TYR A 66 -0.33 17.58 -7.14
C TYR A 66 -0.81 19.04 -7.16
N LEU A 67 -0.47 19.84 -6.17
CA LEU A 67 -0.93 21.23 -6.08
C LEU A 67 -0.16 22.22 -6.97
N GLY A 68 0.84 21.79 -7.74
CA GLY A 68 1.67 22.73 -8.50
C GLY A 68 2.44 22.24 -9.71
N SER A 69 2.34 21.00 -10.14
CA SER A 69 3.16 20.51 -11.25
C SER A 69 2.42 20.53 -12.59
N GLU A 70 2.85 21.42 -13.48
CA GLU A 70 2.45 21.50 -14.90
C GLU A 70 2.94 20.30 -15.77
N LYS A 71 3.44 19.23 -15.18
CA LYS A 71 3.91 18.08 -15.97
C LYS A 71 2.79 17.08 -16.17
N ASP A 72 2.32 17.02 -17.40
CA ASP A 72 1.33 16.07 -17.94
C ASP A 72 1.85 14.61 -18.02
N ILE A 73 2.64 14.20 -17.00
CA ILE A 73 3.19 12.85 -16.93
C ILE A 73 2.10 11.91 -16.44
N ARG A 74 1.73 10.95 -17.27
CA ARG A 74 0.75 9.90 -16.94
C ARG A 74 1.45 8.55 -16.92
N TYR A 75 1.02 7.72 -15.97
CA TYR A 75 1.58 6.39 -15.73
C TYR A 75 0.62 5.29 -16.24
N ASP A 76 1.20 4.22 -16.78
CA ASP A 76 0.46 3.01 -17.12
C ASP A 76 0.08 2.23 -15.87
N TYR A 77 0.97 2.26 -14.87
CA TYR A 77 0.76 1.60 -13.59
C TYR A 77 1.22 2.47 -12.42
N ILE A 78 0.47 2.38 -11.33
CA ILE A 78 0.89 2.85 -10.02
C ILE A 78 0.95 1.64 -9.11
N VAL A 79 2.05 1.46 -8.39
CA VAL A 79 2.26 0.37 -7.43
C VAL A 79 2.54 0.97 -6.07
N GLY A 80 1.78 0.56 -5.05
CA GLY A 80 1.97 1.00 -3.68
C GLY A 80 1.68 -0.13 -2.69
N MET A 81 2.56 -0.30 -1.70
CA MET A 81 2.41 -1.25 -0.61
C MET A 81 2.33 -0.48 0.70
N ASP A 82 1.30 -0.75 1.51
CA ASP A 82 1.05 -0.14 2.82
C ASP A 82 1.00 1.40 2.82
N ILE A 83 0.68 1.99 1.67
CA ILE A 83 0.74 3.45 1.49
C ILE A 83 -0.48 4.20 2.02
N ILE A 84 -1.63 3.53 2.15
CA ILE A 84 -2.85 4.13 2.67
C ILE A 84 -2.95 4.02 4.18
N GLU A 85 -2.37 2.98 4.75
CA GLU A 85 -2.40 2.70 6.18
C GLU A 85 -1.69 3.78 6.99
N GLU A 86 -0.54 4.24 6.49
CA GLU A 86 0.31 5.24 7.13
C GLU A 86 0.08 6.66 6.58
N CYS A 87 -0.90 6.83 5.71
CA CYS A 87 -1.24 8.13 5.14
C CYS A 87 -2.31 8.85 5.97
N GLN A 88 -2.02 10.07 6.40
CA GLN A 88 -3.03 10.89 7.11
C GLN A 88 -4.20 11.31 6.21
N LEU A 89 -4.01 11.36 4.91
CA LEU A 89 -5.00 11.78 3.91
C LEU A 89 -5.16 10.73 2.80
N PRO A 90 -5.57 9.47 3.11
CA PRO A 90 -5.59 8.37 2.15
C PRO A 90 -6.51 8.63 0.96
N LYS A 91 -7.66 9.27 1.16
CA LYS A 91 -8.57 9.65 0.05
C LYS A 91 -7.91 10.63 -0.91
N LYS A 92 -7.20 11.64 -0.42
CA LYS A 92 -6.45 12.58 -1.25
C LYS A 92 -5.31 11.91 -2.01
N LEU A 93 -4.58 11.00 -1.35
CA LEU A 93 -3.55 10.19 -2.00
C LEU A 93 -4.12 9.41 -3.18
N LEU A 94 -5.24 8.68 -2.96
CA LEU A 94 -5.88 7.87 -4.01
C LEU A 94 -6.43 8.73 -5.15
N THR A 95 -7.03 9.90 -4.85
CA THR A 95 -7.48 10.85 -5.87
C THR A 95 -6.32 11.34 -6.72
N ASN A 96 -5.19 11.69 -6.11
CA ASN A 96 -4.00 12.12 -6.83
C ASN A 96 -3.42 10.98 -7.68
N CYS A 97 -3.40 9.74 -7.15
CA CYS A 97 -3.01 8.57 -7.92
C CYS A 97 -3.91 8.39 -9.16
N ARG A 98 -5.24 8.53 -9.01
CA ARG A 98 -6.17 8.43 -10.15
C ARG A 98 -5.88 9.46 -11.23
N LEU A 99 -5.54 10.68 -10.83
CA LEU A 99 -5.20 11.77 -11.76
C LEU A 99 -3.84 11.56 -12.45
N LEU A 100 -2.91 10.87 -11.81
CA LEU A 100 -1.60 10.52 -12.39
C LEU A 100 -1.66 9.31 -13.33
N LEU A 101 -2.73 8.53 -13.30
CA LEU A 101 -2.93 7.39 -14.20
C LEU A 101 -3.39 7.84 -15.58
N LYS A 102 -2.96 7.11 -16.61
CA LYS A 102 -3.59 7.14 -17.93
C LYS A 102 -5.06 6.70 -17.85
N PRO A 103 -5.91 7.00 -18.83
CA PRO A 103 -7.30 6.56 -18.81
C PRO A 103 -7.48 5.04 -18.60
N ASP A 104 -6.63 4.22 -19.25
CA ASP A 104 -6.59 2.76 -19.10
C ASP A 104 -5.56 2.26 -18.08
N GLY A 105 -4.91 3.18 -17.36
CA GLY A 105 -3.90 2.89 -16.36
C GLY A 105 -4.48 2.16 -15.14
N LYS A 106 -3.64 1.40 -14.45
CA LYS A 106 -4.07 0.56 -13.31
C LYS A 106 -3.23 0.85 -12.08
N MET A 107 -3.89 0.82 -10.94
CA MET A 107 -3.24 0.86 -9.63
C MET A 107 -3.20 -0.55 -9.03
N LEU A 108 -2.03 -0.97 -8.56
CA LEU A 108 -1.84 -2.15 -7.74
C LEU A 108 -1.54 -1.69 -6.32
N LEU A 109 -2.44 -2.01 -5.40
CA LEU A 109 -2.38 -1.57 -4.02
C LEU A 109 -2.28 -2.79 -3.11
N GLY A 110 -1.18 -2.93 -2.39
CA GLY A 110 -1.04 -3.89 -1.30
C GLY A 110 -1.47 -3.23 0.00
N VAL A 111 -2.38 -3.89 0.73
CA VAL A 111 -2.97 -3.36 1.95
C VAL A 111 -3.15 -4.45 2.99
N GLU A 112 -2.97 -4.08 4.25
CA GLU A 112 -3.27 -4.96 5.37
C GLU A 112 -4.76 -4.89 5.70
N ASN A 113 -5.43 -6.05 5.63
CA ASN A 113 -6.85 -6.13 5.94
C ASN A 113 -7.06 -6.31 7.45
N ARG A 114 -7.73 -5.35 8.12
CA ARG A 114 -8.05 -5.43 9.55
C ARG A 114 -8.91 -6.65 9.94
N TYR A 115 -9.54 -7.29 8.97
CA TYR A 115 -10.29 -8.54 9.16
C TYR A 115 -9.53 -9.76 8.64
N ALA A 116 -8.19 -9.71 8.56
CA ALA A 116 -7.39 -10.89 8.28
C ALA A 116 -7.55 -11.93 9.38
N ILE A 117 -7.55 -13.21 9.00
CA ILE A 117 -7.79 -14.34 9.93
C ILE A 117 -6.83 -14.29 11.13
N LYS A 118 -5.58 -13.89 10.93
CA LYS A 118 -4.58 -13.77 12.00
C LYS A 118 -5.06 -12.90 13.16
N TYR A 119 -5.78 -11.82 12.91
CA TYR A 119 -6.28 -10.94 13.97
C TYR A 119 -7.42 -11.56 14.78
N PHE A 120 -8.24 -12.42 14.18
CA PHE A 120 -9.23 -13.24 14.91
C PHE A 120 -8.57 -14.33 15.74
N CYS A 121 -7.36 -14.76 15.37
CA CYS A 121 -6.53 -15.69 16.15
C CYS A 121 -5.74 -15.00 17.27
N GLY A 122 -5.87 -13.67 17.43
CA GLY A 122 -5.24 -12.92 18.51
C GLY A 122 -3.92 -12.24 18.17
N ASP A 123 -3.52 -12.23 16.89
CA ASP A 123 -2.38 -11.43 16.46
C ASP A 123 -2.58 -9.96 16.81
N ARG A 124 -1.47 -9.28 17.06
CA ARG A 124 -1.50 -7.87 17.41
C ARG A 124 -1.60 -7.00 16.16
N ASP A 125 -2.37 -5.93 16.27
CA ASP A 125 -2.44 -4.90 15.25
C ASP A 125 -1.06 -4.24 15.07
N PRO A 126 -0.56 -4.03 13.84
CA PRO A 126 0.79 -3.52 13.59
C PRO A 126 1.00 -2.08 14.06
N TYR A 127 -0.06 -1.30 14.22
CA TYR A 127 0.02 0.12 14.59
C TYR A 127 -0.20 0.36 16.09
N THR A 128 -1.09 -0.41 16.72
CA THR A 128 -1.40 -0.25 18.16
C THR A 128 -0.64 -1.25 19.03
N ASN A 129 -0.11 -2.34 18.43
CA ASN A 129 0.50 -3.45 19.15
C ASN A 129 -0.45 -4.17 20.14
N HIS A 130 -1.77 -3.97 19.99
CA HIS A 130 -2.80 -4.64 20.77
C HIS A 130 -3.64 -5.57 19.90
N SER A 131 -4.09 -6.68 20.49
CA SER A 131 -4.99 -7.61 19.80
C SER A 131 -6.40 -7.01 19.69
N PHE A 132 -7.06 -7.29 18.57
CA PHE A 132 -8.45 -6.92 18.27
C PHE A 132 -8.72 -5.43 17.99
N ASP A 133 -7.79 -4.51 18.18
CA ASP A 133 -8.02 -3.07 17.95
C ASP A 133 -8.52 -2.77 16.53
N GLY A 134 -7.88 -3.37 15.52
CA GLY A 134 -8.32 -3.24 14.13
C GLY A 134 -9.73 -3.81 13.91
N ILE A 135 -10.03 -4.99 14.47
CA ILE A 135 -11.35 -5.64 14.38
C ILE A 135 -12.44 -4.75 15.01
N GLU A 136 -12.15 -4.15 16.17
CA GLU A 136 -13.05 -3.24 16.88
C GLU A 136 -13.10 -1.82 16.29
N ASN A 137 -12.52 -1.63 15.12
CA ASN A 137 -12.43 -0.33 14.44
C ASN A 137 -11.75 0.76 15.31
N TYR A 138 -10.72 0.37 16.03
CA TYR A 138 -9.88 1.27 16.82
C TYR A 138 -10.67 2.07 17.89
N ARG A 139 -11.78 1.54 18.39
CA ARG A 139 -12.64 2.23 19.37
C ARG A 139 -11.90 2.64 20.64
N ARG A 140 -10.86 1.86 21.03
CA ARG A 140 -10.05 2.13 22.21
C ARG A 140 -9.00 3.20 21.98
N VAL A 141 -8.70 3.49 20.71
CA VAL A 141 -7.63 4.40 20.28
C VAL A 141 -7.98 5.88 20.45
N THR A 142 -9.23 6.20 20.77
CA THR A 142 -9.69 7.59 21.03
C THR A 142 -9.28 8.11 22.41
N SER A 143 -8.67 7.28 23.26
CA SER A 143 -8.18 7.69 24.57
C SER A 143 -6.83 8.41 24.47
N ALA A 144 -6.47 9.16 25.54
CA ALA A 144 -5.23 9.94 25.61
C ALA A 144 -3.95 9.10 25.46
N ASP A 145 -4.04 7.77 25.67
CA ASP A 145 -2.91 6.85 25.64
C ASP A 145 -2.45 6.49 24.22
N TYR A 146 -3.23 6.84 23.19
CA TYR A 146 -2.97 6.45 21.79
C TYR A 146 -2.77 7.66 20.86
N LYS A 147 -2.22 8.74 21.39
CA LYS A 147 -2.06 10.00 20.63
C LYS A 147 -1.15 9.92 19.41
N ASP A 148 -0.33 8.88 19.31
CA ASP A 148 0.74 8.78 18.32
C ASP A 148 0.63 7.52 17.43
N ILE A 149 -0.59 7.15 17.02
CA ILE A 149 -0.75 6.05 16.08
C ILE A 149 -0.41 6.54 14.67
N ASP A 150 0.70 6.02 14.13
CA ASP A 150 1.23 6.37 12.81
C ASP A 150 0.45 5.77 11.64
N GLY A 151 -0.61 5.02 11.88
CA GLY A 151 -1.38 4.36 10.83
C GLY A 151 -2.51 3.47 11.35
N ARG A 152 -3.24 2.85 10.43
CA ARG A 152 -4.32 1.90 10.74
C ARG A 152 -4.56 0.93 9.59
N CYS A 153 -5.00 -0.28 9.91
CA CYS A 153 -5.52 -1.21 8.91
C CYS A 153 -6.95 -0.85 8.49
N TYR A 154 -7.28 -1.16 7.25
CA TYR A 154 -8.60 -0.90 6.67
C TYR A 154 -9.31 -2.22 6.33
N SER A 155 -10.64 -2.21 6.32
CA SER A 155 -11.41 -3.31 5.75
C SER A 155 -11.51 -3.18 4.23
N LYS A 156 -11.83 -4.29 3.57
CA LYS A 156 -12.11 -4.29 2.13
C LYS A 156 -13.20 -3.29 1.74
N ALA A 157 -14.24 -3.14 2.56
CA ALA A 157 -15.34 -2.20 2.30
C ALA A 157 -14.83 -0.75 2.34
N GLU A 158 -14.09 -0.38 3.39
CA GLU A 158 -13.52 0.98 3.51
C GLU A 158 -12.60 1.31 2.34
N ILE A 159 -11.74 0.36 1.92
CA ILE A 159 -10.85 0.55 0.76
C ILE A 159 -11.66 0.74 -0.51
N LYS A 160 -12.71 -0.07 -0.72
CA LYS A 160 -13.58 0.05 -1.88
C LYS A 160 -14.25 1.41 -1.94
N ASP A 161 -14.79 1.88 -0.83
CA ASP A 161 -15.46 3.19 -0.74
C ASP A 161 -14.46 4.32 -1.05
N MET A 162 -13.25 4.28 -0.49
CA MET A 162 -12.20 5.26 -0.79
C MET A 162 -11.78 5.25 -2.26
N LEU A 163 -11.68 4.07 -2.90
CA LEU A 163 -11.35 3.96 -4.32
C LEU A 163 -12.47 4.54 -5.20
N MET A 164 -13.74 4.26 -4.89
CA MET A 164 -14.89 4.81 -5.60
C MET A 164 -14.93 6.34 -5.47
N GLU A 165 -14.76 6.88 -4.26
CA GLU A 165 -14.70 8.32 -4.02
C GLU A 165 -13.52 8.99 -4.77
N ALA A 166 -12.40 8.28 -4.93
CA ALA A 166 -11.25 8.75 -5.69
C ALA A 166 -11.42 8.67 -7.22
N GLY A 167 -12.54 8.13 -7.71
CA GLY A 167 -12.86 8.04 -9.14
C GLY A 167 -12.32 6.80 -9.84
N PHE A 168 -12.05 5.71 -9.10
CA PHE A 168 -11.79 4.41 -9.71
C PHE A 168 -13.11 3.71 -10.03
N GLU A 169 -13.31 3.33 -11.29
CA GLU A 169 -14.57 2.75 -11.79
C GLU A 169 -14.68 1.25 -11.52
N SER A 170 -13.55 0.56 -11.38
CA SER A 170 -13.51 -0.87 -11.14
C SER A 170 -12.41 -1.27 -10.19
N ASP A 171 -12.69 -2.27 -9.37
CA ASP A 171 -11.75 -2.83 -8.42
C ASP A 171 -11.75 -4.36 -8.49
N LYS A 172 -10.60 -4.97 -8.25
CA LYS A 172 -10.45 -6.40 -8.05
C LYS A 172 -9.60 -6.65 -6.82
N PHE A 173 -10.12 -7.45 -5.90
CA PHE A 173 -9.42 -7.83 -4.68
C PHE A 173 -8.87 -9.25 -4.79
N TYR A 174 -7.64 -9.42 -4.36
CA TYR A 174 -6.96 -10.70 -4.26
C TYR A 174 -6.46 -10.89 -2.83
N SER A 175 -6.62 -12.09 -2.29
CA SER A 175 -6.02 -12.44 -1.02
C SER A 175 -4.62 -13.00 -1.27
N VAL A 176 -3.65 -12.51 -0.53
CA VAL A 176 -2.29 -13.06 -0.51
C VAL A 176 -2.21 -14.05 0.65
N MET A 177 -1.86 -15.30 0.35
CA MET A 177 -1.76 -16.39 1.32
C MET A 177 -0.42 -17.12 1.13
N PRO A 178 0.28 -17.50 2.20
CA PRO A 178 -0.01 -17.12 3.57
C PRO A 178 0.27 -15.63 3.79
N SER A 179 -0.55 -14.98 4.60
CA SER A 179 -0.16 -13.70 5.18
C SER A 179 0.97 -13.98 6.15
N LEU A 180 2.13 -13.45 5.91
CA LEU A 180 3.25 -13.52 6.84
C LEU A 180 3.09 -12.50 7.95
#